data_9e207b235638769878ae7c28fccb8fe4
#
_entry.id   9e207b235638769878ae7c28fccb8fe4
#
_cell.length_a   1.000
_cell.length_b   1.000
_cell.length_c   1.000
_cell.angle_alpha   90.00
_cell.angle_beta   90.00
_cell.angle_gamma   90.00
#
_symmetry.space_group_name_H-M   'P 1'
#
loop_
_entity.id
_entity.type
_entity.pdbx_description
1 polymer ?
#
loop_
_entity_poly.entity_id
_entity_poly.type
_entity_poly.pdbx_seq_one_letter_code
_entity_poly.pdbx_strand_id
1 'polypeptide(L)'
;MPTARSEQELRNLLRSPIQKAINYVLDKIYDENISVVHDVVYMAYSPEDYNRTGDLYRAWSTESKSTSSAAQGEFKYDYSKMSIGSTDPQSSNFAQHIGVSGDFYGQDARPYLAEIVYGAIKWGGAFGDKFPRQRDAWTELNKRIGRRKMKQWMKEGMEAAGLTVQMHNTPLYVEES
;
A
#
# COMPACT_ATOMS: atom_id res chain seq x y z
N MET A 1 -24.56 -7.06 27.75
CA MET A 1 -23.81 -7.43 26.54
C MET A 1 -24.68 -8.35 25.71
N PRO A 2 -24.77 -8.20 24.39
CA PRO A 2 -25.51 -9.15 23.57
C PRO A 2 -24.85 -10.52 23.64
N THR A 3 -25.63 -11.56 23.85
CA THR A 3 -25.17 -12.94 23.95
C THR A 3 -25.66 -13.69 22.71
N ALA A 4 -24.72 -14.28 21.96
CA ALA A 4 -25.07 -15.11 20.83
C ALA A 4 -25.49 -16.51 21.29
N ARG A 5 -26.62 -17.01 20.77
CA ARG A 5 -27.14 -18.35 21.07
C ARG A 5 -26.87 -19.36 19.94
N SER A 6 -26.33 -18.88 18.81
CA SER A 6 -25.95 -19.70 17.67
C SER A 6 -24.68 -19.13 17.02
N GLU A 7 -23.99 -19.98 16.25
CA GLU A 7 -22.83 -19.56 15.46
C GLU A 7 -23.20 -18.43 14.47
N GLN A 8 -24.38 -18.50 13.88
CA GLN A 8 -24.84 -17.49 12.92
C GLN A 8 -25.06 -16.14 13.61
N GLU A 9 -25.67 -16.12 14.82
CA GLU A 9 -25.80 -14.90 15.62
C GLU A 9 -24.44 -14.32 16.00
N LEU A 10 -23.48 -15.16 16.40
CA LEU A 10 -22.14 -14.73 16.73
C LEU A 10 -21.45 -14.09 15.51
N ARG A 11 -21.52 -14.73 14.34
CA ARG A 11 -20.99 -14.18 13.08
C ARG A 11 -21.61 -12.82 12.76
N ASN A 12 -22.91 -12.69 12.91
CA ASN A 12 -23.61 -11.43 12.64
C ASN A 12 -23.22 -10.33 13.64
N LEU A 13 -23.06 -10.64 14.92
CA LEU A 13 -22.61 -9.70 15.94
C LEU A 13 -21.15 -9.23 15.71
N LEU A 14 -20.28 -10.12 15.27
CA LEU A 14 -18.86 -9.81 15.07
C LEU A 14 -18.55 -9.16 13.72
N ARG A 15 -19.43 -9.26 12.73
CA ARG A 15 -19.18 -8.77 11.36
C ARG A 15 -18.80 -7.29 11.33
N SER A 16 -19.61 -6.43 11.93
CA SER A 16 -19.35 -4.99 11.94
C SER A 16 -18.08 -4.62 12.73
N PRO A 17 -17.85 -5.11 13.94
CA PRO A 17 -16.59 -4.89 14.65
C PRO A 17 -15.35 -5.36 13.88
N ILE A 18 -15.38 -6.54 13.28
CA ILE A 18 -14.26 -7.06 12.49
C ILE A 18 -14.00 -6.19 11.26
N GLN A 19 -15.07 -5.75 10.56
CA GLN A 19 -14.92 -4.85 9.41
C GLN A 19 -14.27 -3.53 9.83
N LYS A 20 -14.68 -2.94 10.97
CA LYS A 20 -14.07 -1.72 11.51
C LYS A 20 -12.59 -1.94 11.87
N ALA A 21 -12.26 -3.09 12.46
CA ALA A 21 -10.89 -3.42 12.80
C ALA A 21 -10.01 -3.59 11.55
N ILE A 22 -10.52 -4.20 10.49
CA ILE A 22 -9.81 -4.31 9.20
C ILE A 22 -9.56 -2.92 8.62
N ASN A 23 -10.56 -2.04 8.60
CA ASN A 23 -10.39 -0.67 8.12
C ASN A 23 -9.31 0.06 8.93
N TYR A 24 -9.34 -0.06 10.25
CA TYR A 24 -8.32 0.52 11.13
C TYR A 24 -6.91 0.03 10.77
N VAL A 25 -6.73 -1.28 10.53
CA VAL A 25 -5.45 -1.84 10.11
C VAL A 25 -5.01 -1.29 8.75
N LEU A 26 -5.93 -1.20 7.80
CA LEU A 26 -5.65 -0.66 6.47
C LEU A 26 -5.22 0.81 6.51
N ASP A 27 -5.87 1.62 7.34
CA ASP A 27 -5.49 3.03 7.55
C ASP A 27 -4.07 3.12 8.12
N LYS A 28 -3.73 2.26 9.09
CA LYS A 28 -2.37 2.18 9.66
C LYS A 28 -1.32 1.73 8.65
N ILE A 29 -1.65 0.78 7.77
CA ILE A 29 -0.75 0.35 6.69
C ILE A 29 -0.55 1.51 5.70
N TYR A 30 -1.61 2.23 5.37
CA TYR A 30 -1.54 3.38 4.48
C TYR A 30 -0.62 4.48 5.05
N ASP A 31 -0.80 4.86 6.31
CA ASP A 31 0.03 5.87 7.00
C ASP A 31 1.52 5.44 7.04
N GLU A 32 1.78 4.17 7.37
CA GLU A 32 3.14 3.64 7.37
C GLU A 32 3.77 3.63 5.97
N ASN A 33 2.97 3.30 4.94
CA ASN A 33 3.44 3.35 3.55
C ASN A 33 3.81 4.77 3.11
N ILE A 34 3.02 5.78 3.49
CA ILE A 34 3.37 7.19 3.24
C ILE A 34 4.73 7.53 3.86
N SER A 35 4.97 7.12 5.10
CA SER A 35 6.25 7.33 5.76
C SER A 35 7.40 6.61 5.05
N VAL A 36 7.19 5.35 4.64
CA VAL A 36 8.19 4.58 3.90
C VAL A 36 8.50 5.20 2.54
N VAL A 37 7.48 5.60 1.79
CA VAL A 37 7.67 6.27 0.49
C VAL A 37 8.47 7.57 0.69
N HIS A 38 8.16 8.33 1.73
CA HIS A 38 8.94 9.51 2.08
C HIS A 38 10.41 9.15 2.33
N ASP A 39 10.68 8.27 3.27
CA ASP A 39 12.04 7.97 3.77
C ASP A 39 12.90 7.25 2.73
N VAL A 40 12.33 6.25 2.06
CA VAL A 40 13.07 5.34 1.17
C VAL A 40 13.12 5.85 -0.26
N VAL A 41 12.08 6.56 -0.71
CA VAL A 41 11.99 7.03 -2.10
C VAL A 41 12.35 8.50 -2.21
N TYR A 42 11.62 9.37 -1.50
CA TYR A 42 11.79 10.81 -1.70
C TYR A 42 13.03 11.38 -1.03
N MET A 43 13.42 10.88 0.14
CA MET A 43 14.63 11.34 0.83
C MET A 43 15.91 10.70 0.30
N ALA A 44 15.81 9.62 -0.51
CA ALA A 44 16.97 8.90 -1.00
C ALA A 44 17.84 9.72 -1.96
N TYR A 45 17.27 10.67 -2.68
CA TYR A 45 18.01 11.61 -3.55
C TYR A 45 17.15 12.84 -3.90
N SER A 46 17.82 13.92 -4.33
CA SER A 46 17.16 15.11 -4.88
C SER A 46 17.24 15.06 -6.40
N PRO A 47 16.15 15.02 -7.15
CA PRO A 47 16.18 15.04 -8.61
C PRO A 47 16.64 16.42 -9.09
N GLU A 48 17.53 16.42 -10.09
CA GLU A 48 18.00 17.64 -10.75
C GLU A 48 17.15 17.97 -12.00
N ASP A 49 16.63 16.93 -12.65
CA ASP A 49 16.00 17.04 -13.97
C ASP A 49 14.45 17.10 -13.94
N TYR A 50 13.78 16.94 -12.79
CA TYR A 50 12.32 16.97 -12.71
C TYR A 50 11.78 17.37 -11.35
N ASN A 51 10.57 17.94 -11.35
CA ASN A 51 9.85 18.23 -10.11
C ASN A 51 9.04 17.03 -9.64
N ARG A 52 9.17 16.69 -8.37
CA ARG A 52 8.37 15.61 -7.76
C ARG A 52 6.94 16.07 -7.57
N THR A 53 5.99 15.30 -8.08
CA THR A 53 4.56 15.61 -7.98
C THR A 53 3.93 15.16 -6.67
N GLY A 54 4.59 14.25 -5.96
CA GLY A 54 4.00 13.59 -4.78
C GLY A 54 2.93 12.55 -5.16
N ASP A 55 2.77 12.23 -6.44
CA ASP A 55 1.75 11.29 -6.91
C ASP A 55 1.92 9.89 -6.34
N LEU A 56 3.17 9.46 -6.09
CA LEU A 56 3.41 8.15 -5.49
C LEU A 56 2.84 8.03 -4.06
N TYR A 57 2.70 9.12 -3.31
CA TYR A 57 1.98 9.11 -2.03
C TYR A 57 0.50 8.79 -2.20
N ARG A 58 -0.10 9.28 -3.28
CA ARG A 58 -1.53 9.14 -3.57
C ARG A 58 -1.89 7.85 -4.32
N ALA A 59 -0.89 7.21 -4.92
CA ALA A 59 -1.06 6.04 -5.77
C ALA A 59 -1.36 4.74 -5.00
N TRP A 60 -1.97 4.85 -3.83
CA TRP A 60 -2.31 3.70 -3.00
C TRP A 60 -3.78 3.74 -2.62
N SER A 61 -4.39 2.58 -2.52
CA SER A 61 -5.76 2.43 -2.08
C SER A 61 -5.93 1.27 -1.12
N THR A 62 -6.95 1.40 -0.29
CA THR A 62 -7.39 0.39 0.65
C THR A 62 -8.81 -0.02 0.30
N GLU A 63 -9.06 -1.31 0.27
CA GLU A 63 -10.41 -1.86 0.12
C GLU A 63 -10.65 -2.90 1.19
N SER A 64 -11.87 -2.96 1.70
CA SER A 64 -12.26 -4.01 2.62
C SER A 64 -13.61 -4.59 2.24
N LYS A 65 -13.75 -5.90 2.35
CA LYS A 65 -14.97 -6.64 2.03
C LYS A 65 -15.29 -7.59 3.17
N SER A 66 -16.54 -7.71 3.53
CA SER A 66 -17.00 -8.73 4.46
C SER A 66 -18.18 -9.50 3.91
N THR A 67 -18.10 -10.81 4.01
CA THR A 67 -19.17 -11.77 3.69
C THR A 67 -19.77 -12.34 4.97
N SER A 68 -20.70 -13.26 4.86
CA SER A 68 -21.24 -13.98 6.02
C SER A 68 -20.21 -14.88 6.72
N SER A 69 -19.13 -15.27 6.03
CA SER A 69 -18.13 -16.23 6.52
C SER A 69 -16.73 -15.67 6.68
N ALA A 70 -16.41 -14.54 6.05
CA ALA A 70 -15.07 -13.98 6.06
C ALA A 70 -15.08 -12.45 5.93
N ALA A 71 -14.03 -11.84 6.43
CA ALA A 71 -13.73 -10.43 6.18
C ALA A 71 -12.26 -10.31 5.75
N GLN A 72 -12.01 -9.49 4.74
CA GLN A 72 -10.67 -9.29 4.20
C GLN A 72 -10.42 -7.82 3.91
N GLY A 73 -9.15 -7.41 3.98
CA GLY A 73 -8.66 -6.11 3.58
C GLY A 73 -7.61 -6.24 2.52
N GLU A 74 -7.58 -5.30 1.59
CA GLU A 74 -6.59 -5.20 0.53
C GLU A 74 -5.94 -3.82 0.55
N PHE A 75 -4.63 -3.78 0.47
CA PHE A 75 -3.83 -2.60 0.24
C PHE A 75 -3.12 -2.77 -1.10
N LYS A 76 -3.38 -1.85 -2.04
CA LYS A 76 -2.91 -2.02 -3.42
C LYS A 76 -2.41 -0.72 -4.04
N TYR A 77 -1.53 -0.86 -5.03
CA TYR A 77 -1.13 0.21 -5.90
C TYR A 77 -2.26 0.54 -6.90
N ASP A 78 -2.64 1.81 -6.95
CA ASP A 78 -3.70 2.34 -7.80
C ASP A 78 -3.18 3.52 -8.62
N TYR A 79 -2.56 3.21 -9.74
CA TYR A 79 -1.97 4.20 -10.62
C TYR A 79 -3.00 5.17 -11.25
N SER A 80 -4.29 4.83 -11.21
CA SER A 80 -5.34 5.72 -11.71
C SER A 80 -5.43 7.04 -10.94
N LYS A 81 -4.93 7.06 -9.70
CA LYS A 81 -4.85 8.25 -8.84
C LYS A 81 -3.69 9.19 -9.18
N MET A 82 -2.81 8.78 -10.07
CA MET A 82 -1.68 9.59 -10.52
C MET A 82 -2.07 10.39 -11.75
N SER A 83 -1.54 11.61 -11.87
CA SER A 83 -1.69 12.40 -13.08
C SER A 83 -0.93 11.77 -14.24
N ILE A 84 -1.50 11.80 -15.44
CA ILE A 84 -0.74 11.51 -16.66
C ILE A 84 -0.04 12.78 -17.09
N GLY A 85 1.21 12.64 -17.54
CA GLY A 85 2.00 13.77 -18.01
C GLY A 85 1.61 14.23 -19.42
N SER A 86 2.41 15.15 -19.96
CA SER A 86 2.29 15.69 -21.30
C SER A 86 3.58 15.46 -22.09
N THR A 87 3.45 15.24 -23.39
CA THR A 87 4.57 15.24 -24.34
C THR A 87 4.91 16.63 -24.84
N ASP A 88 4.09 17.64 -24.54
CA ASP A 88 4.34 19.03 -24.88
C ASP A 88 5.37 19.65 -23.93
N PRO A 89 6.56 20.07 -24.41
CA PRO A 89 7.59 20.68 -23.59
C PRO A 89 7.18 21.99 -22.90
N GLN A 90 6.13 22.64 -23.38
CA GLN A 90 5.60 23.88 -22.78
C GLN A 90 4.59 23.61 -21.66
N SER A 91 4.20 22.36 -21.48
CA SER A 91 3.24 21.99 -20.44
C SER A 91 3.89 21.95 -19.06
N SER A 92 3.20 22.43 -18.03
CA SER A 92 3.65 22.39 -16.63
C SER A 92 3.82 20.96 -16.09
N ASN A 93 3.22 19.96 -16.74
CA ASN A 93 3.35 18.55 -16.42
C ASN A 93 4.11 17.75 -17.50
N PHE A 94 4.99 18.41 -18.25
CA PHE A 94 5.84 17.76 -19.24
C PHE A 94 6.63 16.60 -18.64
N ALA A 95 6.67 15.50 -19.37
CA ALA A 95 7.40 14.27 -19.00
C ALA A 95 7.02 13.62 -17.67
N GLN A 96 5.92 14.03 -17.02
CA GLN A 96 5.44 13.34 -15.83
C GLN A 96 4.76 12.03 -16.25
N HIS A 97 5.28 10.88 -15.82
CA HIS A 97 4.67 9.57 -16.02
C HIS A 97 4.26 9.20 -17.47
N ILE A 98 4.84 9.88 -18.45
CA ILE A 98 4.64 9.59 -19.87
C ILE A 98 5.97 9.58 -20.59
N GLY A 99 6.14 8.70 -21.56
CA GLY A 99 7.33 8.66 -22.40
C GLY A 99 7.42 9.86 -23.34
N VAL A 100 8.58 10.51 -23.41
CA VAL A 100 8.80 11.71 -24.22
C VAL A 100 9.78 11.50 -25.38
N SER A 101 10.31 10.29 -25.56
CA SER A 101 11.26 9.97 -26.62
C SER A 101 11.24 8.49 -27.03
N GLY A 102 11.71 8.22 -28.25
CA GLY A 102 11.89 6.87 -28.77
C GLY A 102 10.60 6.06 -28.85
N ASP A 103 10.73 4.75 -28.70
CA ASP A 103 9.62 3.80 -28.78
C ASP A 103 8.60 3.94 -27.64
N PHE A 104 8.94 4.69 -26.60
CA PHE A 104 8.08 4.95 -25.44
C PHE A 104 7.32 6.28 -25.54
N TYR A 105 7.44 7.00 -26.66
CA TYR A 105 6.77 8.28 -26.83
C TYR A 105 5.25 8.16 -26.67
N GLY A 106 4.68 8.94 -25.78
CA GLY A 106 3.25 8.94 -25.48
C GLY A 106 2.74 7.76 -24.66
N GLN A 107 3.59 6.81 -24.26
CA GLN A 107 3.17 5.67 -23.45
C GLN A 107 3.00 6.06 -21.98
N ASP A 108 1.94 5.54 -21.38
CA ASP A 108 1.66 5.72 -19.96
C ASP A 108 2.59 4.86 -19.09
N ALA A 109 3.45 5.52 -18.31
CA ALA A 109 4.39 4.84 -17.40
C ALA A 109 3.83 4.59 -16.00
N ARG A 110 2.65 5.12 -15.67
CA ARG A 110 2.06 5.01 -14.33
C ARG A 110 1.88 3.57 -13.85
N PRO A 111 1.43 2.60 -14.67
CA PRO A 111 1.27 1.21 -14.24
C PRO A 111 2.55 0.57 -13.70
N TYR A 112 3.71 1.01 -14.19
CA TYR A 112 5.01 0.41 -13.90
C TYR A 112 5.81 1.18 -12.83
N LEU A 113 5.36 2.36 -12.42
CA LEU A 113 6.14 3.24 -11.54
C LEU A 113 6.47 2.61 -10.19
N ALA A 114 5.53 1.91 -9.57
CA ALA A 114 5.79 1.24 -8.30
C ALA A 114 6.88 0.17 -8.46
N GLU A 115 6.85 -0.62 -9.53
CA GLU A 115 7.83 -1.66 -9.81
C GLU A 115 9.21 -1.07 -10.12
N ILE A 116 9.26 0.03 -10.88
CA ILE A 116 10.50 0.76 -11.19
C ILE A 116 11.11 1.30 -9.90
N VAL A 117 10.31 2.00 -9.10
CA VAL A 117 10.77 2.68 -7.90
C VAL A 117 11.20 1.67 -6.83
N TYR A 118 10.49 0.57 -6.69
CA TYR A 118 10.79 -0.47 -5.69
C TYR A 118 11.86 -1.47 -6.16
N GLY A 119 12.35 -1.31 -7.39
CA GLY A 119 13.46 -2.09 -7.91
C GLY A 119 13.11 -3.50 -8.38
N ALA A 120 11.82 -3.80 -8.55
CA ALA A 120 11.39 -5.08 -9.10
C ALA A 120 11.75 -5.22 -10.59
N ILE A 121 11.72 -4.12 -11.35
CA ILE A 121 12.13 -4.09 -12.76
C ILE A 121 13.51 -3.44 -12.86
N LYS A 122 14.51 -4.21 -13.29
CA LYS A 122 15.80 -3.66 -13.74
C LYS A 122 15.59 -3.05 -15.13
N TRP A 123 15.32 -1.77 -15.18
CA TRP A 123 15.35 -1.04 -16.43
C TRP A 123 16.80 -0.86 -16.87
N GLY A 124 17.28 -1.76 -17.72
CA GLY A 124 18.50 -1.54 -18.49
C GLY A 124 18.24 -0.48 -19.54
N GLY A 125 19.10 0.53 -19.65
CA GLY A 125 19.02 1.58 -20.66
C GLY A 125 18.86 2.98 -20.05
N ALA A 126 18.18 3.89 -20.71
CA ALA A 126 18.17 5.33 -20.48
C ALA A 126 17.84 5.84 -19.05
N PHE A 127 17.37 4.99 -18.17
CA PHE A 127 17.08 5.33 -16.77
C PHE A 127 18.04 4.70 -15.75
N GLY A 128 18.88 3.71 -16.14
CA GLY A 128 19.71 2.94 -15.22
C GLY A 128 20.70 3.78 -14.42
N ASP A 129 21.27 4.80 -15.04
CA ASP A 129 22.26 5.68 -14.39
C ASP A 129 21.60 6.77 -13.54
N LYS A 130 20.34 7.13 -13.84
CA LYS A 130 19.59 8.15 -13.12
C LYS A 130 18.88 7.63 -11.87
N PHE A 131 18.75 6.31 -11.72
CA PHE A 131 18.21 5.66 -10.54
C PHE A 131 19.27 4.74 -9.90
N PRO A 132 20.31 5.29 -9.28
CA PRO A 132 21.51 4.55 -8.90
C PRO A 132 21.31 3.53 -7.77
N ARG A 133 20.15 3.49 -7.13
CA ARG A 133 19.87 2.56 -6.02
C ARG A 133 18.44 2.04 -6.08
N GLN A 134 18.30 0.74 -5.89
CA GLN A 134 17.02 0.13 -5.56
C GLN A 134 16.48 0.79 -4.28
N ARG A 135 15.24 1.25 -4.35
CA ARG A 135 14.53 1.86 -3.22
C ARG A 135 13.44 0.90 -2.82
N ASP A 136 13.85 -0.19 -2.21
CA ASP A 136 12.96 -1.29 -1.86
C ASP A 136 12.01 -0.89 -0.72
N ALA A 137 11.10 0.02 -1.07
CA ALA A 137 10.07 0.50 -0.15
C ALA A 137 9.14 -0.64 0.27
N TRP A 138 8.95 -1.66 -0.57
CA TRP A 138 8.11 -2.79 -0.23
C TRP A 138 8.70 -3.66 0.87
N THR A 139 9.99 -4.00 0.78
CA THR A 139 10.68 -4.70 1.86
C THR A 139 10.72 -3.88 3.15
N GLU A 140 10.95 -2.57 3.05
CA GLU A 140 10.95 -1.70 4.22
C GLU A 140 9.56 -1.58 4.85
N LEU A 141 8.50 -1.45 4.06
CA LEU A 141 7.13 -1.47 4.55
C LEU A 141 6.84 -2.77 5.30
N ASN A 142 7.18 -3.92 4.71
CA ASN A 142 6.96 -5.21 5.35
C ASN A 142 7.71 -5.37 6.68
N LYS A 143 8.93 -4.81 6.78
CA LYS A 143 9.66 -4.77 8.05
C LYS A 143 8.95 -3.91 9.09
N ARG A 144 8.50 -2.72 8.70
CA ARG A 144 7.84 -1.77 9.61
C ARG A 144 6.50 -2.26 10.11
N ILE A 145 5.69 -2.88 9.24
CA ILE A 145 4.38 -3.39 9.64
C ILE A 145 4.44 -4.78 10.28
N GLY A 146 5.35 -5.63 10.00
CA GLY A 146 5.59 -6.94 10.58
C GLY A 146 4.39 -7.62 11.28
N ARG A 147 4.40 -8.94 11.40
CA ARG A 147 3.27 -9.71 11.93
C ARG A 147 2.80 -9.25 13.33
N ARG A 148 3.77 -8.85 14.19
CA ARG A 148 3.46 -8.43 15.57
C ARG A 148 2.68 -7.11 15.59
N LYS A 149 3.08 -6.14 14.77
CA LYS A 149 2.45 -4.82 14.68
C LYS A 149 1.05 -4.94 14.07
N MET A 150 0.87 -5.77 13.03
CA MET A 150 -0.45 -6.05 12.47
C MET A 150 -1.41 -6.68 13.47
N LYS A 151 -0.95 -7.64 14.28
CA LYS A 151 -1.77 -8.23 15.37
C LYS A 151 -2.18 -7.17 16.38
N GLN A 152 -1.26 -6.28 16.75
CA GLN A 152 -1.54 -5.19 17.68
C GLN A 152 -2.60 -4.24 17.12
N TRP A 153 -2.45 -3.80 15.88
CA TRP A 153 -3.43 -2.93 15.24
C TRP A 153 -4.81 -3.58 15.09
N MET A 154 -4.84 -4.88 14.78
CA MET A 154 -6.12 -5.61 14.74
C MET A 154 -6.79 -5.61 16.13
N LYS A 155 -6.05 -5.84 17.20
CA LYS A 155 -6.55 -5.74 18.56
C LYS A 155 -7.11 -4.35 18.85
N GLU A 156 -6.33 -3.31 18.59
CA GLU A 156 -6.74 -1.91 18.80
C GLU A 156 -8.01 -1.55 18.01
N GLY A 157 -8.09 -1.98 16.75
CA GLY A 157 -9.28 -1.78 15.92
C GLY A 157 -10.53 -2.50 16.44
N MET A 158 -10.38 -3.72 16.98
CA MET A 158 -11.48 -4.45 17.60
C MET A 158 -11.91 -3.79 18.92
N GLU A 159 -10.97 -3.33 19.74
CA GLU A 159 -11.25 -2.64 20.99
C GLU A 159 -11.94 -1.29 20.72
N ALA A 160 -11.49 -0.54 19.72
CA ALA A 160 -12.16 0.67 19.26
C ALA A 160 -13.59 0.41 18.72
N ALA A 161 -13.84 -0.81 18.23
CA ALA A 161 -15.18 -1.24 17.82
C ALA A 161 -16.05 -1.79 18.98
N GLY A 162 -15.57 -1.70 20.22
CA GLY A 162 -16.30 -2.07 21.43
C GLY A 162 -16.16 -3.54 21.86
N LEU A 163 -15.18 -4.25 21.34
CA LEU A 163 -14.87 -5.62 21.74
C LEU A 163 -13.75 -5.64 22.80
N THR A 164 -13.84 -6.58 23.75
CA THR A 164 -12.71 -6.89 24.63
C THR A 164 -11.89 -8.01 24.00
N VAL A 165 -10.61 -7.76 23.70
CA VAL A 165 -9.76 -8.70 22.97
C VAL A 165 -8.59 -9.17 23.84
N GLN A 166 -8.45 -10.47 23.99
CA GLN A 166 -7.27 -11.09 24.57
C GLN A 166 -6.43 -11.73 23.48
N MET A 167 -5.16 -11.34 23.41
CA MET A 167 -4.23 -11.95 22.47
C MET A 167 -3.59 -13.19 23.08
N HIS A 168 -3.77 -14.33 22.43
CA HIS A 168 -3.04 -15.55 22.75
C HIS A 168 -1.81 -15.68 21.85
N ASN A 169 -0.66 -15.93 22.45
CA ASN A 169 0.59 -16.21 21.73
C ASN A 169 0.70 -17.68 21.30
N THR A 170 -0.39 -18.26 20.81
CA THR A 170 -0.32 -19.60 20.25
C THR A 170 0.41 -19.54 18.91
N PRO A 171 1.51 -20.30 18.69
CA PRO A 171 2.12 -20.41 17.39
C PRO A 171 1.08 -21.01 16.44
N LEU A 172 0.79 -20.32 15.34
CA LEU A 172 0.05 -20.92 14.26
C LEU A 172 0.99 -21.93 13.59
N TYR A 173 0.79 -23.20 13.85
CA TYR A 173 1.36 -24.25 13.02
C TYR A 173 0.68 -24.14 11.66
N VAL A 174 1.40 -23.64 10.67
CA VAL A 174 1.04 -23.84 9.28
C VAL A 174 1.59 -25.22 8.94
N GLU A 175 0.74 -26.21 8.84
CA GLU A 175 1.10 -27.47 8.18
C GLU A 175 1.35 -27.11 6.72
N GLU A 176 2.61 -27.12 6.31
CA GLU A 176 2.99 -27.11 4.90
C GLU A 176 2.57 -28.46 4.32
N SER A 177 1.53 -28.45 3.51
CA SER A 177 1.10 -29.57 2.67
C SER A 177 1.65 -29.43 1.26
#